data_a3e6fad5c786c131854868f12dc30f43
#
_entry.id   a3e6fad5c786c131854868f12dc30f43
#
_cell.length_a   1.000
_cell.length_b   1.000
_cell.length_c   1.000
_cell.angle_alpha   90.00
_cell.angle_beta   90.00
_cell.angle_gamma   90.00
#
_symmetry.space_group_name_H-M   'P 1'
#
loop_
_entity.id
_entity.type
_entity.pdbx_description
1 polymer ?
#
loop_
_entity_poly.entity_id
_entity_poly.type
_entity_poly.pdbx_seq_one_letter_code
_entity_poly.pdbx_strand_id
1 'polypeptide(L)'
;IESNDDLRITGGTYTIKGYKNALSANDAINIKDATMNLTATEDAIHADNDEDTSLGNFYIQSGKITINAGDDGIHASNTALIDGGTIKIEKSEEALEGKTVTSNGGDLDLTANDDGINAADGSSSESAPGQATAGVSLTITGGKVKVNAQGDGLDSNGDLTISGGEVYVDGPTNGGNGALDYDGNGMAMGFGSNSKQASILANVSGSAGDKVTITDSSGKEILSYTAAKNFQSVLASSAAIKDGESYTITVNGQSTTATASLTTQNGNGMVGGLG
;
A
#
# COMPACT_ATOMS: atom_id res chain seq x y z
N ILE A 1 11.18 20.95 -7.67
CA ILE A 1 12.36 20.60 -8.48
C ILE A 1 11.85 19.77 -9.64
N GLU A 2 12.24 20.13 -10.84
CA GLU A 2 11.73 19.51 -12.07
C GLU A 2 12.91 19.13 -12.98
N SER A 3 12.79 18.00 -13.68
CA SER A 3 13.70 17.51 -14.72
C SER A 3 12.88 16.99 -15.92
N ASN A 4 13.34 17.23 -17.14
CA ASN A 4 12.74 16.63 -18.33
C ASN A 4 13.15 15.17 -18.57
N ASP A 5 14.23 14.75 -17.93
CA ASP A 5 14.76 13.38 -17.99
C ASP A 5 14.80 12.82 -16.54
N ASP A 6 15.98 12.43 -16.08
CA ASP A 6 16.20 11.90 -14.73
C ASP A 6 16.37 13.00 -13.68
N LEU A 7 15.81 12.79 -12.49
CA LEU A 7 16.11 13.51 -11.26
C LEU A 7 16.80 12.58 -10.26
N ARG A 8 18.05 12.89 -9.93
CA ARG A 8 18.84 12.10 -8.96
C ARG A 8 19.22 12.92 -7.74
N ILE A 9 18.80 12.46 -6.57
CA ILE A 9 19.07 13.12 -5.29
C ILE A 9 19.86 12.16 -4.41
N THR A 10 21.13 12.51 -4.13
CA THR A 10 22.04 11.71 -3.29
C THR A 10 22.49 12.51 -2.08
N GLY A 11 21.82 12.30 -0.94
CA GLY A 11 22.10 13.02 0.29
C GLY A 11 21.45 14.41 0.36
N GLY A 12 21.76 15.12 1.44
CA GLY A 12 21.26 16.46 1.71
C GLY A 12 19.96 16.51 2.51
N THR A 13 19.60 17.73 2.92
CA THR A 13 18.35 18.01 3.64
C THR A 13 17.55 19.04 2.86
N TYR A 14 16.31 18.73 2.56
CA TYR A 14 15.46 19.55 1.71
C TYR A 14 14.12 19.81 2.39
N THR A 15 13.64 21.03 2.26
CA THR A 15 12.25 21.40 2.54
C THR A 15 11.71 22.06 1.29
N ILE A 16 10.81 21.37 0.61
CA ILE A 16 10.31 21.78 -0.72
C ILE A 16 8.79 22.00 -0.61
N LYS A 17 8.35 23.13 -1.14
CA LYS A 17 6.93 23.44 -1.34
C LYS A 17 6.69 23.64 -2.83
N GLY A 18 6.03 22.68 -3.46
CA GLY A 18 5.60 22.75 -4.87
C GLY A 18 4.24 23.41 -4.99
N TYR A 19 4.08 24.26 -5.98
CA TYR A 19 2.76 24.80 -6.33
C TYR A 19 1.90 23.73 -7.02
N LYS A 20 2.53 22.90 -7.85
CA LYS A 20 2.00 21.63 -8.37
C LYS A 20 2.71 20.52 -7.63
N ASN A 21 3.72 19.94 -8.24
CA ASN A 21 4.55 18.86 -7.69
C ASN A 21 5.75 19.42 -6.91
N ALA A 22 6.20 18.73 -5.88
CA ALA A 22 7.44 19.13 -5.17
C ALA A 22 8.68 18.61 -5.90
N LEU A 23 8.65 17.36 -6.35
CA LEU A 23 9.63 16.76 -7.27
C LEU A 23 8.89 16.26 -8.50
N SER A 24 9.42 16.53 -9.69
CA SER A 24 8.88 16.05 -10.96
C SER A 24 10.00 15.63 -11.90
N ALA A 25 9.83 14.51 -12.60
CA ALA A 25 10.69 14.07 -13.68
C ALA A 25 9.92 13.21 -14.69
N ASN A 26 10.31 13.29 -15.98
CA ASN A 26 9.64 12.47 -16.98
C ASN A 26 10.14 11.02 -16.96
N ASP A 27 11.45 10.80 -16.82
CA ASP A 27 12.01 9.46 -16.97
C ASP A 27 12.12 8.72 -15.63
N ALA A 28 12.84 9.31 -14.68
CA ALA A 28 12.96 8.70 -13.36
C ALA A 28 13.30 9.69 -12.24
N ILE A 29 12.79 9.40 -11.04
CA ILE A 29 13.21 10.04 -9.78
C ILE A 29 13.91 9.00 -8.92
N ASN A 30 15.20 9.24 -8.65
CA ASN A 30 16.05 8.34 -7.88
C ASN A 30 16.53 9.03 -6.60
N ILE A 31 16.25 8.45 -5.43
CA ILE A 31 16.57 9.02 -4.12
C ILE A 31 17.47 8.08 -3.32
N LYS A 32 18.54 8.66 -2.75
CA LYS A 32 19.44 7.97 -1.84
C LYS A 32 19.94 8.91 -0.74
N ASP A 33 19.90 8.46 0.51
CA ASP A 33 20.50 9.14 1.69
C ASP A 33 20.03 10.59 1.92
N ALA A 34 18.90 11.00 1.36
CA ALA A 34 18.35 12.33 1.51
C ALA A 34 17.33 12.40 2.67
N THR A 35 17.26 13.57 3.33
CA THR A 35 16.18 13.89 4.27
C THR A 35 15.29 14.96 3.65
N MET A 36 14.02 14.67 3.48
CA MET A 36 13.14 15.53 2.71
C MET A 36 11.81 15.77 3.44
N ASN A 37 11.36 17.03 3.43
CA ASN A 37 10.00 17.41 3.78
C ASN A 37 9.37 18.01 2.52
N LEU A 38 8.40 17.33 1.95
CA LEU A 38 7.76 17.69 0.70
C LEU A 38 6.32 18.10 0.97
N THR A 39 5.92 19.23 0.41
CA THR A 39 4.52 19.70 0.41
C THR A 39 4.16 20.11 -1.00
N ALA A 40 3.05 19.64 -1.53
CA ALA A 40 2.58 19.95 -2.87
C ALA A 40 1.07 20.18 -2.89
N THR A 41 0.56 20.90 -3.91
CA THR A 41 -0.88 21.05 -4.13
C THR A 41 -1.44 19.97 -5.04
N GLU A 42 -0.59 19.34 -5.82
CA GLU A 42 -0.79 18.09 -6.55
C GLU A 42 0.13 17.03 -5.93
N ASP A 43 0.86 16.24 -6.70
CA ASP A 43 1.70 15.17 -6.19
C ASP A 43 2.96 15.69 -5.49
N ALA A 44 3.36 15.03 -4.43
CA ALA A 44 4.64 15.41 -3.83
C ALA A 44 5.83 14.88 -4.64
N ILE A 45 5.73 13.68 -5.17
CA ILE A 45 6.70 13.08 -6.08
C ILE A 45 5.94 12.59 -7.32
N HIS A 46 6.31 13.10 -8.49
CA HIS A 46 5.64 12.83 -9.75
C HIS A 46 6.65 12.39 -10.80
N ALA A 47 6.68 11.10 -11.11
CA ALA A 47 7.47 10.51 -12.19
C ALA A 47 6.52 9.99 -13.26
N ASP A 48 6.42 10.72 -14.38
CA ASP A 48 5.43 10.41 -15.42
C ASP A 48 5.98 10.64 -16.82
N ASN A 49 5.74 9.68 -17.73
CA ASN A 49 6.13 9.76 -19.12
C ASN A 49 4.99 9.30 -20.03
N ASP A 50 4.37 10.26 -20.70
CA ASP A 50 3.26 10.03 -21.63
C ASP A 50 3.68 9.37 -22.96
N GLU A 51 4.98 9.41 -23.30
CA GLU A 51 5.49 8.97 -24.60
C GLU A 51 6.08 7.55 -24.56
N ASP A 52 6.76 7.19 -23.46
CA ASP A 52 7.42 5.90 -23.28
C ASP A 52 6.99 5.23 -21.98
N THR A 53 6.11 4.25 -22.08
CA THR A 53 5.55 3.52 -20.94
C THR A 53 6.56 2.68 -20.14
N SER A 54 7.83 2.64 -20.55
CA SER A 54 8.94 2.05 -19.76
C SER A 54 9.61 3.05 -18.83
N LEU A 55 9.29 4.32 -18.96
CA LEU A 55 9.76 5.45 -18.16
C LEU A 55 8.68 5.88 -17.15
N GLY A 56 8.89 6.98 -16.45
CA GLY A 56 8.03 7.39 -15.35
C GLY A 56 8.26 6.54 -14.09
N ASN A 57 9.53 6.41 -13.68
CA ASN A 57 9.93 5.50 -12.61
C ASN A 57 10.28 6.25 -11.31
N PHE A 58 9.87 5.74 -10.18
CA PHE A 58 10.33 6.18 -8.87
C PHE A 58 11.16 5.08 -8.20
N TYR A 59 12.33 5.45 -7.68
CA TYR A 59 13.20 4.55 -6.92
C TYR A 59 13.77 5.23 -5.68
N ILE A 60 13.65 4.57 -4.53
CA ILE A 60 14.32 4.95 -3.30
C ILE A 60 15.15 3.81 -2.73
N GLN A 61 16.44 4.06 -2.54
CA GLN A 61 17.37 3.13 -1.89
C GLN A 61 17.41 3.35 -0.38
N SER A 62 17.39 4.59 0.07
CA SER A 62 17.54 5.00 1.47
C SER A 62 17.18 6.46 1.65
N GLY A 63 17.05 6.90 2.91
CA GLY A 63 16.75 8.28 3.27
C GLY A 63 15.50 8.39 4.12
N LYS A 64 15.07 9.62 4.37
CA LYS A 64 13.86 9.91 5.13
C LYS A 64 13.02 10.95 4.40
N ILE A 65 11.80 10.59 4.06
CA ILE A 65 10.87 11.46 3.34
C ILE A 65 9.60 11.61 4.15
N THR A 66 9.17 12.86 4.36
CA THR A 66 7.86 13.20 4.93
C THR A 66 7.09 13.98 3.87
N ILE A 67 5.86 13.57 3.61
CA ILE A 67 5.03 14.07 2.51
C ILE A 67 3.69 14.59 3.02
N ASN A 68 3.27 15.74 2.45
CA ASN A 68 1.91 16.27 2.47
C ASN A 68 1.55 16.67 1.05
N ALA A 69 0.68 15.94 0.40
CA ALA A 69 0.24 16.14 -0.96
C ALA A 69 -1.24 16.55 -1.02
N GLY A 70 -1.62 17.26 -2.07
CA GLY A 70 -3.01 17.58 -2.37
C GLY A 70 -3.66 16.51 -3.24
N ASP A 71 -2.83 15.80 -4.01
CA ASP A 71 -3.13 14.62 -4.80
C ASP A 71 -2.26 13.47 -4.30
N ASP A 72 -1.45 12.81 -5.11
CA ASP A 72 -0.71 11.64 -4.68
C ASP A 72 0.53 11.97 -3.87
N GLY A 73 0.81 11.11 -2.90
CA GLY A 73 2.06 11.18 -2.16
C GLY A 73 3.25 10.90 -3.08
N ILE A 74 3.19 9.78 -3.77
CA ILE A 74 4.17 9.35 -4.78
C ILE A 74 3.42 8.74 -5.95
N HIS A 75 3.51 9.37 -7.11
CA HIS A 75 3.00 8.89 -8.39
C HIS A 75 4.15 8.46 -9.30
N ALA A 76 4.04 7.26 -9.87
CA ALA A 76 4.95 6.75 -10.90
C ALA A 76 4.14 6.09 -12.01
N SER A 77 4.13 6.65 -13.22
CA SER A 77 3.33 6.06 -14.32
C SER A 77 3.78 4.64 -14.73
N ASN A 78 4.99 4.22 -14.33
CA ASN A 78 5.48 2.86 -14.57
C ASN A 78 5.85 2.14 -13.26
N THR A 79 7.04 2.33 -12.74
CA THR A 79 7.52 1.54 -11.58
C THR A 79 7.75 2.41 -10.35
N ALA A 80 7.15 2.04 -9.22
CA ALA A 80 7.52 2.53 -7.91
C ALA A 80 8.27 1.44 -7.13
N LEU A 81 9.58 1.64 -6.91
CA LEU A 81 10.46 0.68 -6.25
C LEU A 81 11.04 1.25 -4.95
N ILE A 82 10.76 0.59 -3.84
CA ILE A 82 11.27 0.95 -2.52
C ILE A 82 12.18 -0.16 -2.00
N ASP A 83 13.49 0.07 -2.00
CA ASP A 83 14.47 -0.86 -1.42
C ASP A 83 14.76 -0.56 0.06
N GLY A 84 14.46 0.65 0.52
CA GLY A 84 14.71 1.05 1.90
C GLY A 84 14.32 2.49 2.20
N GLY A 85 14.77 2.98 3.36
CA GLY A 85 14.46 4.32 3.84
C GLY A 85 13.22 4.37 4.73
N THR A 86 12.86 5.58 5.15
CA THR A 86 11.63 5.86 5.90
C THR A 86 10.77 6.81 5.08
N ILE A 87 9.58 6.40 4.73
CA ILE A 87 8.61 7.22 3.99
C ILE A 87 7.38 7.40 4.87
N LYS A 88 7.09 8.64 5.22
CA LYS A 88 5.88 9.01 5.94
C LYS A 88 5.04 9.91 5.06
N ILE A 89 3.87 9.44 4.66
CA ILE A 89 2.87 10.23 3.96
C ILE A 89 1.77 10.58 4.97
N GLU A 90 1.70 11.86 5.31
CA GLU A 90 0.78 12.36 6.34
C GLU A 90 -0.58 12.74 5.75
N LYS A 91 -0.60 13.03 4.45
CA LYS A 91 -1.79 13.36 3.69
C LYS A 91 -1.52 13.17 2.20
N SER A 92 -2.48 12.54 1.50
CA SER A 92 -2.57 12.43 0.03
C SER A 92 -4.00 12.04 -0.37
N GLU A 93 -4.32 12.03 -1.65
CA GLU A 93 -5.44 11.25 -2.18
C GLU A 93 -5.00 9.78 -2.23
N GLU A 94 -4.11 9.36 -3.12
CA GLU A 94 -3.43 8.07 -3.05
C GLU A 94 -2.04 8.23 -2.41
N ALA A 95 -1.64 7.28 -1.57
CA ALA A 95 -0.34 7.48 -0.92
C ALA A 95 0.81 7.06 -1.81
N LEU A 96 0.69 5.93 -2.49
CA LEU A 96 1.71 5.40 -3.39
C LEU A 96 1.05 4.74 -4.60
N GLU A 97 1.23 5.33 -5.77
CA GLU A 97 0.70 4.83 -7.02
C GLU A 97 1.81 4.41 -7.98
N GLY A 98 1.53 3.37 -8.79
CA GLY A 98 2.38 2.95 -9.89
C GLY A 98 1.82 1.76 -10.64
N LYS A 99 2.19 1.58 -11.90
CA LYS A 99 1.83 0.37 -12.65
C LYS A 99 2.39 -0.89 -11.99
N THR A 100 3.63 -0.84 -11.56
CA THR A 100 4.23 -1.86 -10.71
C THR A 100 4.76 -1.23 -9.44
N VAL A 101 4.24 -1.65 -8.30
CA VAL A 101 4.68 -1.19 -6.99
C VAL A 101 5.41 -2.32 -6.29
N THR A 102 6.67 -2.09 -5.90
CA THR A 102 7.47 -3.08 -5.17
C THR A 102 8.08 -2.48 -3.92
N SER A 103 7.79 -3.08 -2.77
CA SER A 103 8.46 -2.80 -1.50
C SER A 103 9.35 -3.97 -1.09
N ASN A 104 10.65 -3.79 -1.22
CA ASN A 104 11.66 -4.75 -0.77
C ASN A 104 12.14 -4.47 0.66
N GLY A 105 11.91 -3.26 1.16
CA GLY A 105 12.39 -2.82 2.47
C GLY A 105 11.84 -1.46 2.86
N GLY A 106 12.42 -0.88 3.92
CA GLY A 106 12.02 0.44 4.43
C GLY A 106 10.93 0.38 5.51
N ASP A 107 10.61 1.56 6.01
CA ASP A 107 9.54 1.80 6.98
C ASP A 107 8.55 2.80 6.36
N LEU A 108 7.41 2.29 5.92
CA LEU A 108 6.36 3.03 5.22
C LEU A 108 5.19 3.27 6.18
N ASP A 109 4.84 4.52 6.44
CA ASP A 109 3.65 4.95 7.20
C ASP A 109 2.80 5.83 6.28
N LEU A 110 1.80 5.23 5.66
CA LEU A 110 1.05 5.79 4.54
C LEU A 110 -0.37 6.18 4.98
N THR A 111 -0.74 7.44 4.74
CA THR A 111 -2.09 7.95 4.98
C THR A 111 -2.66 8.54 3.71
N ALA A 112 -3.83 8.06 3.29
CA ALA A 112 -4.53 8.47 2.07
C ALA A 112 -6.02 8.75 2.34
N ASN A 113 -6.61 9.67 1.56
CA ASN A 113 -8.04 9.90 1.53
C ASN A 113 -8.77 8.92 0.62
N ASP A 114 -8.07 8.38 -0.36
CA ASP A 114 -8.49 7.27 -1.20
C ASP A 114 -7.58 6.07 -0.92
N ASP A 115 -6.93 5.47 -1.92
CA ASP A 115 -6.20 4.22 -1.75
C ASP A 115 -4.82 4.40 -1.11
N GLY A 116 -4.45 3.42 -0.29
CA GLY A 116 -3.17 3.46 0.41
C GLY A 116 -1.99 3.15 -0.49
N ILE A 117 -2.04 2.03 -1.18
CA ILE A 117 -1.14 1.66 -2.27
C ILE A 117 -1.99 1.20 -3.44
N ASN A 118 -1.87 1.87 -4.57
CA ASN A 118 -2.59 1.55 -5.79
C ASN A 118 -1.62 1.09 -6.89
N ALA A 119 -1.79 -0.16 -7.37
CA ALA A 119 -1.12 -0.63 -8.56
C ALA A 119 -2.09 -0.59 -9.74
N ALA A 120 -1.93 0.42 -10.60
CA ALA A 120 -2.77 0.69 -11.76
C ALA A 120 -1.93 1.16 -12.95
N ASP A 121 -2.40 0.98 -14.18
CA ASP A 121 -1.68 1.42 -15.37
C ASP A 121 -2.15 2.77 -15.92
N GLY A 122 -3.02 3.47 -15.19
CA GLY A 122 -3.55 4.78 -15.59
C GLY A 122 -4.42 4.75 -16.87
N SER A 123 -4.61 3.58 -17.46
CA SER A 123 -5.42 3.47 -18.68
C SER A 123 -6.91 3.52 -18.35
N SER A 124 -7.66 4.35 -19.09
CA SER A 124 -9.12 4.42 -18.99
C SER A 124 -9.85 3.16 -19.49
N SER A 125 -9.11 2.16 -19.97
CA SER A 125 -9.65 0.87 -20.37
C SER A 125 -9.53 -0.10 -19.18
N GLU A 126 -10.41 0.06 -18.22
CA GLU A 126 -10.56 -0.94 -17.15
C GLU A 126 -10.74 -2.33 -17.79
N SER A 127 -9.94 -3.28 -17.32
CA SER A 127 -10.20 -4.69 -17.60
C SER A 127 -11.62 -5.03 -17.11
N ALA A 128 -12.27 -5.99 -17.73
CA ALA A 128 -13.59 -6.38 -17.25
C ALA A 128 -13.49 -6.74 -15.75
N PRO A 129 -14.51 -6.43 -14.93
CA PRO A 129 -14.46 -6.67 -13.49
C PRO A 129 -13.98 -8.08 -13.15
N GLY A 130 -12.95 -8.20 -12.30
CA GLY A 130 -12.30 -9.45 -11.92
C GLY A 130 -11.34 -10.02 -12.97
N GLN A 131 -10.83 -9.19 -13.89
CA GLN A 131 -9.76 -9.55 -14.80
C GLN A 131 -8.52 -8.71 -14.52
N ALA A 132 -7.42 -9.37 -14.16
CA ALA A 132 -6.14 -8.71 -13.95
C ALA A 132 -5.66 -7.96 -15.20
N THR A 133 -5.23 -6.74 -15.00
CA THR A 133 -4.52 -5.97 -16.02
C THR A 133 -3.10 -6.50 -16.15
N ALA A 134 -2.73 -6.90 -17.37
CA ALA A 134 -1.44 -7.50 -17.62
C ALA A 134 -0.28 -6.53 -17.35
N GLY A 135 0.69 -6.95 -16.55
CA GLY A 135 1.86 -6.14 -16.18
C GLY A 135 1.62 -5.16 -15.04
N VAL A 136 0.43 -5.17 -14.43
CA VAL A 136 0.14 -4.44 -13.20
C VAL A 136 0.40 -5.36 -12.00
N SER A 137 1.08 -4.85 -10.98
CA SER A 137 1.34 -5.65 -9.77
C SER A 137 1.73 -4.83 -8.56
N LEU A 138 1.27 -5.30 -7.39
CA LEU A 138 1.75 -4.87 -6.08
C LEU A 138 2.52 -6.02 -5.42
N THR A 139 3.78 -5.78 -5.08
CA THR A 139 4.64 -6.80 -4.46
C THR A 139 5.30 -6.27 -3.20
N ILE A 140 5.12 -6.97 -2.07
CA ILE A 140 5.80 -6.67 -0.81
C ILE A 140 6.68 -7.86 -0.44
N THR A 141 8.00 -7.65 -0.43
CA THR A 141 8.99 -8.69 -0.08
C THR A 141 9.69 -8.42 1.24
N GLY A 142 9.57 -7.23 1.79
CA GLY A 142 10.23 -6.86 3.04
C GLY A 142 9.81 -5.50 3.58
N GLY A 143 10.49 -5.07 4.65
CA GLY A 143 10.22 -3.80 5.30
C GLY A 143 9.02 -3.83 6.25
N LYS A 144 8.60 -2.64 6.65
CA LYS A 144 7.40 -2.42 7.42
C LYS A 144 6.46 -1.50 6.64
N VAL A 145 5.25 -1.97 6.36
CA VAL A 145 4.24 -1.25 5.60
C VAL A 145 3.01 -1.07 6.48
N LYS A 146 2.75 0.18 6.85
CA LYS A 146 1.55 0.56 7.59
C LYS A 146 0.70 1.47 6.71
N VAL A 147 -0.54 1.10 6.51
CA VAL A 147 -1.49 1.81 5.65
C VAL A 147 -2.73 2.23 6.42
N ASN A 148 -3.14 3.46 6.17
CA ASN A 148 -4.29 4.13 6.73
C ASN A 148 -5.01 4.87 5.59
N ALA A 149 -5.89 4.17 4.88
CA ALA A 149 -6.60 4.66 3.71
C ALA A 149 -8.11 4.79 3.94
N GLN A 150 -8.79 5.69 3.21
CA GLN A 150 -10.25 5.81 3.22
C GLN A 150 -10.87 5.01 2.04
N GLY A 151 -10.11 4.81 0.97
CA GLY A 151 -10.34 3.84 -0.09
C GLY A 151 -9.80 2.47 0.27
N ASP A 152 -9.31 1.71 -0.70
CA ASP A 152 -8.69 0.42 -0.45
C ASP A 152 -7.31 0.57 0.20
N GLY A 153 -7.00 -0.32 1.13
CA GLY A 153 -5.70 -0.25 1.81
C GLY A 153 -4.55 -0.64 0.89
N LEU A 154 -4.63 -1.83 0.35
CA LEU A 154 -3.78 -2.33 -0.73
C LEU A 154 -4.69 -2.63 -1.91
N ASP A 155 -4.50 -1.92 -3.01
CA ASP A 155 -5.21 -2.13 -4.26
C ASP A 155 -4.28 -2.54 -5.39
N SER A 156 -4.75 -3.42 -6.26
CA SER A 156 -4.05 -3.80 -7.47
C SER A 156 -5.01 -4.22 -8.58
N ASN A 157 -5.03 -3.49 -9.68
CA ASN A 157 -5.72 -3.90 -10.90
C ASN A 157 -5.05 -5.12 -11.58
N GLY A 158 -4.05 -5.70 -10.95
CA GLY A 158 -3.32 -6.87 -11.39
C GLY A 158 -3.03 -7.85 -10.27
N ASP A 159 -1.81 -8.35 -10.23
CA ASP A 159 -1.37 -9.29 -9.19
C ASP A 159 -1.02 -8.57 -7.87
N LEU A 160 -1.37 -9.18 -6.73
CA LEU A 160 -0.91 -8.74 -5.42
C LEU A 160 -0.18 -9.88 -4.71
N THR A 161 1.03 -9.60 -4.25
CA THR A 161 1.91 -10.60 -3.62
C THR A 161 2.52 -10.06 -2.33
N ILE A 162 2.36 -10.80 -1.22
CA ILE A 162 3.10 -10.54 0.02
C ILE A 162 3.98 -11.76 0.29
N SER A 163 5.30 -11.58 0.25
CA SER A 163 6.27 -12.66 0.48
C SER A 163 7.25 -12.37 1.61
N GLY A 164 7.13 -11.22 2.26
CA GLY A 164 7.93 -10.83 3.41
C GLY A 164 7.45 -9.52 4.04
N GLY A 165 8.17 -9.06 5.07
CA GLY A 165 7.89 -7.82 5.77
C GLY A 165 6.85 -7.92 6.89
N GLU A 166 6.56 -6.77 7.50
CA GLU A 166 5.45 -6.57 8.43
C GLU A 166 4.44 -5.64 7.77
N VAL A 167 3.22 -6.12 7.53
CA VAL A 167 2.18 -5.36 6.86
C VAL A 167 0.99 -5.19 7.79
N TYR A 168 0.52 -3.96 7.97
CA TYR A 168 -0.67 -3.61 8.73
C TYR A 168 -1.53 -2.66 7.92
N VAL A 169 -2.78 -2.99 7.75
CA VAL A 169 -3.75 -2.15 7.07
C VAL A 169 -5.00 -2.01 7.92
N ASP A 170 -5.34 -0.79 8.27
CA ASP A 170 -6.64 -0.44 8.81
C ASP A 170 -7.57 -0.14 7.61
N GLY A 171 -8.47 -1.06 7.31
CA GLY A 171 -9.40 -0.93 6.19
C GLY A 171 -10.42 0.21 6.38
N PRO A 172 -11.05 0.67 5.29
CA PRO A 172 -11.99 1.78 5.33
C PRO A 172 -13.26 1.46 6.12
N THR A 173 -14.07 2.51 6.38
CA THR A 173 -15.37 2.39 7.05
C THR A 173 -16.54 2.43 6.08
N ASN A 174 -16.29 2.59 4.78
CA ASN A 174 -17.31 2.52 3.73
C ASN A 174 -17.49 1.07 3.25
N GLY A 175 -18.66 0.75 2.69
CA GLY A 175 -19.00 -0.61 2.26
C GLY A 175 -18.53 -0.95 0.83
N GLY A 176 -17.86 -0.02 0.13
CA GLY A 176 -17.37 -0.22 -1.23
C GLY A 176 -15.93 -0.70 -1.30
N ASN A 177 -15.13 -0.42 -0.26
CA ASN A 177 -13.69 -0.62 -0.21
C ASN A 177 -13.29 -1.53 0.97
N GLY A 178 -12.07 -2.04 0.97
CA GLY A 178 -11.55 -2.97 1.96
C GLY A 178 -10.11 -2.68 2.40
N ALA A 179 -9.59 -3.47 3.33
CA ALA A 179 -8.16 -3.44 3.65
C ALA A 179 -7.31 -3.98 2.49
N LEU A 180 -7.94 -4.70 1.57
CA LEU A 180 -7.33 -5.36 0.44
C LEU A 180 -8.35 -5.44 -0.70
N ASP A 181 -7.96 -5.00 -1.90
CA ASP A 181 -8.62 -5.30 -3.17
C ASP A 181 -7.59 -5.66 -4.25
N TYR A 182 -7.95 -6.50 -5.20
CA TYR A 182 -7.12 -6.83 -6.35
C TYR A 182 -7.90 -7.63 -7.38
N ASP A 183 -7.56 -7.44 -8.66
CA ASP A 183 -8.21 -8.07 -9.81
C ASP A 183 -7.49 -9.32 -10.33
N GLY A 184 -6.41 -9.72 -9.70
CA GLY A 184 -5.52 -10.81 -10.13
C GLY A 184 -6.17 -12.18 -10.25
N ASN A 185 -5.87 -12.86 -11.33
CA ASN A 185 -6.19 -14.27 -11.63
C ASN A 185 -7.65 -14.69 -11.51
N GLY A 186 -8.48 -14.12 -12.35
CA GLY A 186 -9.78 -14.63 -12.79
C GLY A 186 -10.49 -15.61 -11.88
N MET A 187 -11.45 -15.16 -11.09
CA MET A 187 -12.37 -15.97 -10.27
C MET A 187 -11.77 -16.82 -9.12
N ALA A 188 -10.49 -16.88 -8.94
CA ALA A 188 -9.88 -17.39 -7.72
C ALA A 188 -9.53 -16.21 -6.82
N MET A 189 -10.46 -15.80 -6.02
CA MET A 189 -10.32 -14.77 -5.01
C MET A 189 -9.24 -15.19 -4.00
N GLY A 190 -8.01 -14.78 -4.21
CA GLY A 190 -6.90 -15.08 -3.32
C GLY A 190 -5.69 -14.23 -3.64
N PHE A 191 -4.86 -13.86 -2.67
CA PHE A 191 -3.53 -13.33 -2.91
C PHE A 191 -2.89 -14.09 -4.06
N GLY A 192 -2.28 -13.36 -4.98
CA GLY A 192 -1.68 -13.95 -6.16
C GLY A 192 -0.90 -15.23 -5.82
N SER A 193 -0.92 -16.17 -6.71
CA SER A 193 -0.36 -17.53 -6.57
C SER A 193 1.10 -17.61 -6.08
N ASN A 194 1.74 -16.44 -5.86
CA ASN A 194 3.14 -16.29 -5.50
C ASN A 194 3.40 -15.82 -4.07
N SER A 195 2.38 -15.49 -3.29
CA SER A 195 2.59 -15.09 -1.87
C SER A 195 3.24 -16.22 -1.09
N LYS A 196 4.31 -15.91 -0.38
CA LYS A 196 5.07 -16.87 0.45
C LYS A 196 4.93 -16.59 1.93
N GLN A 197 4.27 -15.52 2.30
CA GLN A 197 3.96 -15.12 3.65
C GLN A 197 2.45 -15.04 3.83
N ALA A 198 1.95 -15.76 4.83
CA ALA A 198 0.53 -15.77 5.13
C ALA A 198 0.07 -14.43 5.70
N SER A 199 -1.18 -14.10 5.45
CA SER A 199 -1.84 -12.94 6.02
C SER A 199 -3.15 -13.32 6.70
N ILE A 200 -3.60 -12.45 7.59
CA ILE A 200 -4.89 -12.47 8.23
C ILE A 200 -5.69 -11.31 7.64
N LEU A 201 -6.89 -11.59 7.16
CA LEU A 201 -7.89 -10.58 6.84
C LEU A 201 -9.09 -10.81 7.73
N ALA A 202 -9.47 -9.82 8.51
CA ALA A 202 -10.55 -9.93 9.47
C ALA A 202 -11.48 -8.73 9.41
N ASN A 203 -12.79 -8.96 9.37
CA ASN A 203 -13.79 -7.93 9.58
C ASN A 203 -13.89 -7.66 11.08
N VAL A 204 -13.30 -6.58 11.52
CA VAL A 204 -13.30 -6.10 12.89
C VAL A 204 -13.27 -4.59 12.89
N SER A 205 -14.12 -3.97 13.68
CA SER A 205 -14.24 -2.51 13.73
C SER A 205 -13.49 -1.94 14.93
N GLY A 206 -12.94 -0.76 14.74
CA GLY A 206 -12.31 0.02 15.80
C GLY A 206 -12.29 1.51 15.45
N SER A 207 -11.78 2.28 16.40
CA SER A 207 -11.67 3.73 16.30
C SER A 207 -10.22 4.16 16.34
N ALA A 208 -9.95 5.38 15.88
CA ALA A 208 -8.65 6.01 16.05
C ALA A 208 -8.22 5.96 17.54
N GLY A 209 -6.99 5.52 17.78
CA GLY A 209 -6.44 5.35 19.12
C GLY A 209 -6.68 3.99 19.75
N ASP A 210 -7.53 3.13 19.19
CA ASP A 210 -7.73 1.78 19.70
C ASP A 210 -6.48 0.91 19.47
N LYS A 211 -6.15 0.10 20.47
CA LYS A 211 -5.09 -0.89 20.31
C LYS A 211 -5.64 -2.12 19.60
N VAL A 212 -5.03 -2.46 18.49
CA VAL A 212 -5.22 -3.73 17.78
C VAL A 212 -4.16 -4.70 18.25
N THR A 213 -4.57 -5.88 18.70
CA THR A 213 -3.65 -6.93 19.15
C THR A 213 -4.00 -8.24 18.45
N ILE A 214 -3.00 -8.91 17.90
CA ILE A 214 -3.15 -10.22 17.26
C ILE A 214 -2.38 -11.24 18.07
N THR A 215 -3.07 -12.29 18.51
CA THR A 215 -2.49 -13.39 19.31
C THR A 215 -2.67 -14.72 18.58
N ASP A 216 -1.73 -15.63 18.79
CA ASP A 216 -1.85 -17.02 18.34
C ASP A 216 -2.80 -17.83 19.24
N SER A 217 -2.99 -19.10 18.93
CA SER A 217 -3.86 -20.02 19.66
C SER A 217 -3.40 -20.29 21.11
N SER A 218 -2.14 -19.98 21.44
CA SER A 218 -1.61 -20.07 22.81
C SER A 218 -1.84 -18.80 23.63
N GLY A 219 -2.34 -17.73 23.00
CA GLY A 219 -2.50 -16.40 23.59
C GLY A 219 -1.23 -15.55 23.54
N LYS A 220 -0.19 -15.99 22.84
CA LYS A 220 1.03 -15.20 22.64
C LYS A 220 0.75 -14.07 21.67
N GLU A 221 1.10 -12.82 22.03
CA GLU A 221 1.04 -11.68 21.15
C GLU A 221 2.03 -11.86 20.01
N ILE A 222 1.50 -11.82 18.77
CA ILE A 222 2.26 -11.89 17.53
C ILE A 222 2.53 -10.49 17.02
N LEU A 223 1.54 -9.60 17.18
CA LEU A 223 1.54 -8.27 16.64
C LEU A 223 0.64 -7.36 17.44
N SER A 224 1.04 -6.11 17.65
CA SER A 224 0.13 -5.09 18.13
C SER A 224 0.52 -3.70 17.62
N TYR A 225 -0.50 -2.88 17.39
CA TYR A 225 -0.33 -1.49 16.98
C TYR A 225 -1.51 -0.65 17.46
N THR A 226 -1.40 0.66 17.30
CA THR A 226 -2.48 1.60 17.56
C THR A 226 -3.05 2.07 16.24
N ALA A 227 -4.35 1.94 16.06
CA ALA A 227 -5.06 2.38 14.88
C ALA A 227 -4.99 3.91 14.73
N ALA A 228 -4.71 4.38 13.53
CA ALA A 228 -4.60 5.81 13.24
C ALA A 228 -5.96 6.44 12.92
N LYS A 229 -6.95 5.65 12.52
CA LYS A 229 -8.30 6.07 12.13
C LYS A 229 -9.35 5.07 12.60
N ASN A 230 -10.64 5.39 12.34
CA ASN A 230 -11.71 4.41 12.42
C ASN A 230 -11.57 3.39 11.26
N PHE A 231 -11.89 2.13 11.52
CA PHE A 231 -11.75 1.05 10.53
C PHE A 231 -12.84 -0.02 10.73
N GLN A 232 -13.08 -0.82 9.68
CA GLN A 232 -14.03 -1.94 9.71
C GLN A 232 -13.38 -3.27 9.31
N SER A 233 -12.13 -3.26 8.87
CA SER A 233 -11.36 -4.46 8.60
C SER A 233 -9.90 -4.26 8.93
N VAL A 234 -9.19 -5.36 9.17
CA VAL A 234 -7.74 -5.38 9.43
C VAL A 234 -7.11 -6.42 8.52
N LEU A 235 -6.10 -6.01 7.78
CA LEU A 235 -5.14 -6.92 7.16
C LEU A 235 -3.84 -6.89 7.95
N ALA A 236 -3.29 -8.06 8.24
CA ALA A 236 -1.99 -8.18 8.87
C ALA A 236 -1.19 -9.34 8.28
N SER A 237 0.08 -9.10 8.04
CA SER A 237 1.03 -10.12 7.57
C SER A 237 2.39 -9.94 8.22
N SER A 238 3.00 -11.02 8.67
CA SER A 238 4.36 -11.06 9.20
C SER A 238 4.93 -12.46 9.15
N ALA A 239 6.24 -12.59 9.30
CA ALA A 239 6.91 -13.89 9.36
C ALA A 239 6.44 -14.80 10.53
N ALA A 240 5.79 -14.24 11.56
CA ALA A 240 5.23 -14.97 12.68
C ALA A 240 3.84 -15.54 12.39
N ILE A 241 3.15 -15.07 11.36
CA ILE A 241 1.84 -15.54 10.93
C ILE A 241 2.02 -16.74 10.00
N LYS A 242 1.38 -17.87 10.33
CA LYS A 242 1.55 -19.15 9.62
C LYS A 242 0.29 -19.53 8.89
N ASP A 243 0.46 -20.00 7.65
CA ASP A 243 -0.62 -20.49 6.81
C ASP A 243 -1.45 -21.59 7.49
N GLY A 244 -2.76 -21.47 7.42
CA GLY A 244 -3.71 -22.39 8.03
C GLY A 244 -3.88 -22.28 9.54
N GLU A 245 -3.10 -21.46 10.25
CA GLU A 245 -3.26 -21.26 11.67
C GLU A 245 -4.31 -20.19 12.00
N SER A 246 -4.97 -20.35 13.14
CA SER A 246 -5.99 -19.41 13.63
C SER A 246 -5.39 -18.41 14.60
N TYR A 247 -5.78 -17.16 14.43
CA TYR A 247 -5.35 -16.03 15.24
C TYR A 247 -6.56 -15.28 15.78
N THR A 248 -6.39 -14.71 16.97
CA THR A 248 -7.40 -13.85 17.59
C THR A 248 -6.99 -12.40 17.44
N ILE A 249 -7.85 -11.61 16.81
CA ILE A 249 -7.71 -10.16 16.66
C ILE A 249 -8.58 -9.51 17.75
N THR A 250 -7.95 -8.75 18.64
CA THR A 250 -8.62 -8.03 19.73
C THR A 250 -8.51 -6.53 19.52
N VAL A 251 -9.65 -5.86 19.54
CA VAL A 251 -9.77 -4.40 19.43
C VAL A 251 -10.69 -3.94 20.55
N ASN A 252 -10.20 -3.05 21.40
CA ASN A 252 -10.99 -2.46 22.50
C ASN A 252 -11.78 -3.52 23.34
N GLY A 253 -11.14 -4.67 23.59
CA GLY A 253 -11.73 -5.77 24.37
C GLY A 253 -12.73 -6.65 23.60
N GLN A 254 -13.04 -6.33 22.35
CA GLN A 254 -13.78 -7.20 21.44
C GLN A 254 -12.81 -8.07 20.66
N SER A 255 -13.12 -9.35 20.52
CA SER A 255 -12.24 -10.29 19.82
C SER A 255 -12.95 -10.99 18.69
N THR A 256 -12.26 -11.16 17.59
CA THR A 256 -12.66 -12.01 16.47
C THR A 256 -11.54 -12.99 16.15
N THR A 257 -11.87 -14.09 15.49
CA THR A 257 -10.88 -15.09 15.07
C THR A 257 -10.85 -15.17 13.57
N ALA A 258 -9.65 -15.21 13.00
CA ALA A 258 -9.44 -15.42 11.58
C ALA A 258 -8.35 -16.47 11.35
N THR A 259 -8.46 -17.21 10.26
CA THR A 259 -7.45 -18.17 9.82
C THR A 259 -6.54 -17.49 8.81
N ALA A 260 -5.24 -17.55 9.06
CA ALA A 260 -4.26 -17.02 8.16
C ALA A 260 -4.15 -17.86 6.89
N SER A 261 -3.92 -17.20 5.75
CA SER A 261 -3.80 -17.88 4.47
C SER A 261 -2.75 -17.21 3.59
N LEU A 262 -2.08 -18.00 2.76
CA LEU A 262 -1.30 -17.54 1.61
C LEU A 262 -2.20 -17.01 0.48
N THR A 263 -3.48 -17.39 0.50
CA THR A 263 -4.52 -17.02 -0.46
C THR A 263 -5.68 -16.36 0.26
N THR A 264 -5.50 -15.16 0.78
CA THR A 264 -6.55 -14.42 1.47
C THR A 264 -7.56 -13.86 0.46
N GLN A 265 -8.84 -14.00 0.71
CA GLN A 265 -9.90 -13.50 -0.15
C GLN A 265 -10.10 -12.00 0.05
N ASN A 266 -10.50 -11.29 -1.00
CA ASN A 266 -10.93 -9.89 -0.91
C ASN A 266 -11.96 -9.69 0.20
N GLY A 267 -11.77 -8.66 1.02
CA GLY A 267 -12.67 -8.34 2.13
C GLY A 267 -14.09 -7.92 1.70
N ASN A 268 -14.25 -7.50 0.46
CA ASN A 268 -15.52 -7.21 -0.18
C ASN A 268 -16.11 -8.47 -0.82
N GLY A 269 -16.67 -9.35 0.01
CA GLY A 269 -17.57 -10.39 -0.51
C GLY A 269 -18.77 -9.73 -1.17
N MET A 270 -18.76 -9.53 -2.49
CA MET A 270 -20.01 -9.48 -3.23
C MET A 270 -20.69 -10.81 -3.00
N VAL A 271 -21.60 -10.85 -2.05
CA VAL A 271 -22.67 -11.84 -2.04
C VAL A 271 -23.50 -11.51 -3.27
N GLY A 272 -23.12 -12.08 -4.42
CA GLY A 272 -23.94 -12.09 -5.60
C GLY A 272 -25.27 -12.71 -5.23
N GLY A 273 -26.26 -11.87 -4.98
CA GLY A 273 -27.63 -12.29 -4.87
C GLY A 273 -28.06 -12.84 -6.22
N LEU A 274 -28.05 -14.16 -6.35
CA LEU A 274 -28.85 -14.85 -7.35
C LEU A 274 -30.32 -14.67 -6.93
N GLY A 275 -30.98 -13.73 -7.58
CA GLY A 275 -32.44 -13.56 -7.59
C GLY A 275 -32.96 -13.75 -8.98
#